data_ba904f58ebf5fa74b2379233667cf565
#
_entry.id   ba904f58ebf5fa74b2379233667cf565
#
_cell.length_a   1.000
_cell.length_b   1.000
_cell.length_c   1.000
_cell.angle_alpha   90.00
_cell.angle_beta   90.00
_cell.angle_gamma   90.00
#
_symmetry.space_group_name_H-M   'P 1'
#
loop_
_entity.id
_entity.type
_entity.pdbx_description
1 polymer ?
#
loop_
_entity_poly.entity_id
_entity_poly.type
_entity_poly.pdbx_seq_one_letter_code
_entity_poly.pdbx_strand_id
1 'polypeptide(L)'
;MITQIIVRQRVLLLAIGIFISGSVFAQKKDFYAESIKAYQKMYVDSHEVVKGKDRKQFRFFPINKTYNVSAYFERVFDTIGFTIPTSAGTVKYFYKYGRLDFMIDGKECLLYVYQGKELMQTETYKDYLFVPFTDATTGNESYGSGRYLEFYKKDIQGDSLQIDFNKAYNPYCAYTTGYKCPIPPRENRLALAIKAGEMNFGKSH
;
A
#
# COMPACT_ATOMS: atom_id res chain seq x y z
N MET A 1 31.68 21.52 92.19
CA MET A 1 30.71 20.47 91.97
C MET A 1 29.96 20.83 90.70
N ILE A 2 30.41 20.30 89.59
CA ILE A 2 29.97 20.71 88.26
C ILE A 2 29.34 19.49 87.61
N THR A 3 28.03 19.55 87.38
CA THR A 3 27.26 18.48 86.79
C THR A 3 27.32 18.65 85.28
N GLN A 4 27.88 17.69 84.57
CA GLN A 4 27.90 17.66 83.09
C GLN A 4 26.57 17.19 82.57
N ILE A 5 25.92 18.01 81.70
CA ILE A 5 24.77 17.68 80.96
C ILE A 5 25.22 17.15 79.59
N ILE A 6 24.98 15.86 79.32
CA ILE A 6 25.27 15.23 78.06
C ILE A 6 24.04 15.48 77.12
N VAL A 7 24.25 16.33 76.13
CA VAL A 7 23.25 16.54 75.07
C VAL A 7 23.45 15.46 74.02
N ARG A 8 22.49 14.51 73.93
CA ARG A 8 22.40 13.53 72.83
C ARG A 8 21.79 14.16 71.56
N GLN A 9 22.63 14.48 70.60
CA GLN A 9 22.20 14.84 69.28
C GLN A 9 21.65 13.59 68.58
N ARG A 10 20.33 13.56 68.30
CA ARG A 10 19.69 12.57 67.37
C ARG A 10 19.86 13.09 65.94
N VAL A 11 20.75 12.47 65.20
CA VAL A 11 20.85 12.67 63.73
C VAL A 11 19.67 11.99 63.07
N LEU A 12 18.75 12.79 62.56
CA LEU A 12 17.62 12.32 61.77
C LEU A 12 18.07 12.18 60.32
N LEU A 13 18.34 10.95 59.85
CA LEU A 13 18.61 10.64 58.45
C LEU A 13 17.32 10.67 57.67
N LEU A 14 17.04 11.76 56.96
CA LEU A 14 16.01 11.86 55.98
C LEU A 14 16.44 11.10 54.69
N ALA A 15 15.96 9.88 54.55
CA ALA A 15 16.11 9.16 53.28
C ALA A 15 15.15 9.78 52.24
N ILE A 16 15.70 10.60 51.32
CA ILE A 16 14.99 11.13 50.16
C ILE A 16 14.87 9.97 49.17
N GLY A 17 13.72 9.29 49.18
CA GLY A 17 13.35 8.33 48.15
C GLY A 17 13.04 9.05 46.83
N ILE A 18 14.00 9.01 45.89
CA ILE A 18 13.75 9.47 44.53
C ILE A 18 12.84 8.46 43.86
N PHE A 19 11.54 8.73 43.84
CA PHE A 19 10.58 8.02 43.00
C PHE A 19 10.84 8.42 41.54
N ILE A 20 11.65 7.63 40.82
CA ILE A 20 11.72 7.70 39.34
C ILE A 20 10.41 7.10 38.82
N SER A 21 9.41 7.96 38.64
CA SER A 21 8.22 7.60 37.89
C SER A 21 8.60 7.44 36.42
N GLY A 22 9.05 6.24 36.05
CA GLY A 22 9.22 5.84 34.65
C GLY A 22 7.85 5.92 33.96
N SER A 23 7.63 7.00 33.21
CA SER A 23 6.49 7.09 32.31
C SER A 23 6.65 6.00 31.24
N VAL A 24 6.00 4.86 31.45
CA VAL A 24 5.84 3.84 30.42
C VAL A 24 4.92 4.46 29.36
N PHE A 25 5.51 5.09 28.34
CA PHE A 25 4.78 5.42 27.13
C PHE A 25 4.37 4.11 26.48
N ALA A 26 3.17 3.64 26.81
CA ALA A 26 2.53 2.57 26.07
C ALA A 26 2.38 3.07 24.63
N GLN A 27 3.24 2.57 23.74
CA GLN A 27 3.19 2.91 22.31
C GLN A 27 1.84 2.47 21.78
N LYS A 28 0.97 3.46 21.46
CA LYS A 28 -0.38 3.19 20.96
C LYS A 28 -0.24 2.35 19.69
N LYS A 29 -0.75 1.13 19.75
CA LYS A 29 -0.68 0.18 18.62
C LYS A 29 -1.36 0.82 17.41
N ASP A 30 -0.63 0.99 16.32
CA ASP A 30 -1.16 1.47 15.05
C ASP A 30 -1.82 0.30 14.32
N PHE A 31 -3.12 0.12 14.55
CA PHE A 31 -3.91 -0.93 13.93
C PHE A 31 -3.89 -0.90 12.40
N TYR A 32 -3.78 0.30 11.81
CA TYR A 32 -3.67 0.42 10.37
C TYR A 32 -2.34 -0.18 9.87
N ALA A 33 -1.23 0.24 10.45
CA ALA A 33 0.08 -0.30 10.07
C ALA A 33 0.15 -1.83 10.26
N GLU A 34 -0.42 -2.35 11.34
CA GLU A 34 -0.49 -3.80 11.58
C GLU A 34 -1.34 -4.52 10.52
N SER A 35 -2.47 -3.93 10.10
CA SER A 35 -3.30 -4.51 9.04
C SER A 35 -2.58 -4.56 7.70
N ILE A 36 -1.82 -3.51 7.34
CA ILE A 36 -1.03 -3.49 6.10
C ILE A 36 0.14 -4.50 6.17
N LYS A 37 0.83 -4.61 7.31
CA LYS A 37 1.87 -5.65 7.48
C LYS A 37 1.30 -7.06 7.29
N ALA A 38 0.13 -7.32 7.87
CA ALA A 38 -0.56 -8.61 7.71
C ALA A 38 -0.93 -8.87 6.23
N TYR A 39 -1.43 -7.85 5.53
CA TYR A 39 -1.72 -7.93 4.10
C TYR A 39 -0.44 -8.23 3.29
N GLN A 40 0.65 -7.48 3.50
CA GLN A 40 1.92 -7.69 2.80
C GLN A 40 2.49 -9.10 3.07
N LYS A 41 2.40 -9.56 4.31
CA LYS A 41 2.82 -10.93 4.66
C LYS A 41 1.99 -11.97 3.92
N MET A 42 0.66 -11.84 3.92
CA MET A 42 -0.24 -12.74 3.19
C MET A 42 0.08 -12.74 1.69
N TYR A 43 0.26 -11.56 1.07
CA TYR A 43 0.63 -11.41 -0.33
C TYR A 43 1.93 -12.16 -0.66
N VAL A 44 2.98 -11.99 0.15
CA VAL A 44 4.28 -12.68 -0.05
C VAL A 44 4.12 -14.20 0.15
N ASP A 45 3.41 -14.63 1.19
CA ASP A 45 3.26 -16.06 1.51
C ASP A 45 2.43 -16.82 0.47
N SER A 46 1.39 -16.18 -0.08
CA SER A 46 0.51 -16.77 -1.10
C SER A 46 0.96 -16.53 -2.54
N HIS A 47 2.02 -15.74 -2.77
CA HIS A 47 2.44 -15.33 -4.11
C HIS A 47 2.69 -16.53 -5.02
N GLU A 48 2.04 -16.53 -6.20
CA GLU A 48 2.02 -17.71 -7.09
C GLU A 48 3.33 -17.93 -7.85
N VAL A 49 4.02 -16.86 -8.21
CA VAL A 49 5.23 -16.91 -9.05
C VAL A 49 6.50 -17.00 -8.22
N VAL A 50 6.63 -16.17 -7.17
CA VAL A 50 7.82 -16.15 -6.31
C VAL A 50 7.68 -17.18 -5.21
N LYS A 51 8.60 -18.15 -5.13
CA LYS A 51 8.55 -19.26 -4.18
C LYS A 51 9.81 -19.36 -3.32
N GLY A 52 9.69 -20.08 -2.23
CA GLY A 52 10.81 -20.48 -1.38
C GLY A 52 11.66 -19.29 -0.90
N LYS A 53 12.97 -19.40 -1.04
CA LYS A 53 13.94 -18.38 -0.58
C LYS A 53 13.81 -17.03 -1.29
N ASP A 54 13.30 -17.01 -2.51
CA ASP A 54 13.18 -15.78 -3.30
C ASP A 54 12.08 -14.83 -2.74
N ARG A 55 11.16 -15.33 -1.92
CA ARG A 55 10.19 -14.49 -1.19
C ARG A 55 10.86 -13.42 -0.32
N LYS A 56 12.11 -13.62 0.11
CA LYS A 56 12.88 -12.63 0.87
C LYS A 56 13.30 -11.41 0.04
N GLN A 57 13.14 -11.48 -1.27
CA GLN A 57 13.46 -10.38 -2.19
C GLN A 57 12.32 -9.38 -2.39
N PHE A 58 11.12 -9.67 -1.87
CA PHE A 58 10.05 -8.66 -1.83
C PHE A 58 10.47 -7.46 -1.00
N ARG A 59 10.23 -6.28 -1.54
CA ARG A 59 10.50 -5.00 -0.89
C ARG A 59 9.26 -4.14 -0.96
N PHE A 60 8.97 -3.46 0.14
CA PHE A 60 7.86 -2.52 0.23
C PHE A 60 8.36 -1.18 0.73
N PHE A 61 7.73 -0.11 0.26
CA PHE A 61 7.91 1.20 0.87
C PHE A 61 7.45 1.17 2.34
N PRO A 62 7.98 2.07 3.19
CA PRO A 62 7.44 2.25 4.53
C PRO A 62 5.93 2.50 4.49
N ILE A 63 5.19 1.86 5.38
CA ILE A 63 3.73 2.03 5.47
C ILE A 63 3.43 3.48 5.82
N ASN A 64 2.61 4.13 4.97
CA ASN A 64 2.26 5.52 5.17
C ASN A 64 0.76 5.72 4.91
N LYS A 65 0.04 6.14 5.95
CA LYS A 65 -1.41 6.36 5.91
C LYS A 65 -1.85 7.49 4.97
N THR A 66 -0.96 8.42 4.62
CA THR A 66 -1.21 9.48 3.62
C THR A 66 -1.62 8.90 2.26
N TYR A 67 -1.14 7.70 1.94
CA TYR A 67 -1.48 6.99 0.69
C TYR A 67 -2.70 6.07 0.80
N ASN A 68 -3.48 6.18 1.88
CA ASN A 68 -4.79 5.56 2.03
C ASN A 68 -5.86 6.65 1.95
N VAL A 69 -6.39 6.88 0.76
CA VAL A 69 -7.23 8.03 0.41
C VAL A 69 -8.63 7.61 -0.02
N SER A 70 -9.63 8.42 0.32
CA SER A 70 -10.96 8.29 -0.25
C SER A 70 -11.00 9.02 -1.59
N ALA A 71 -11.43 8.31 -2.63
CA ALA A 71 -11.62 8.87 -3.95
C ALA A 71 -13.10 9.05 -4.26
N TYR A 72 -13.45 10.14 -4.92
CA TYR A 72 -14.75 10.27 -5.56
C TYR A 72 -14.77 9.34 -6.77
N PHE A 73 -15.77 8.48 -6.83
CA PHE A 73 -15.97 7.52 -7.92
C PHE A 73 -17.09 7.99 -8.83
N GLU A 74 -16.77 8.17 -10.11
CA GLU A 74 -17.75 8.43 -11.16
C GLU A 74 -17.85 7.22 -12.11
N ARG A 75 -19.06 6.70 -12.28
CA ARG A 75 -19.31 5.59 -13.19
C ARG A 75 -19.17 6.03 -14.64
N VAL A 76 -18.36 5.32 -15.44
CA VAL A 76 -18.23 5.51 -16.88
C VAL A 76 -18.96 4.38 -17.60
N PHE A 77 -19.82 4.73 -18.56
CA PHE A 77 -20.56 3.78 -19.40
C PHE A 77 -19.85 3.62 -20.75
N ASP A 78 -18.75 2.88 -20.75
CA ASP A 78 -18.01 2.57 -21.97
C ASP A 78 -18.62 1.35 -22.67
N THR A 79 -19.20 1.57 -23.85
CA THR A 79 -19.83 0.52 -24.67
C THR A 79 -18.93 0.01 -25.79
N ILE A 80 -17.82 0.72 -26.08
CA ILE A 80 -16.89 0.39 -27.15
C ILE A 80 -15.73 -0.44 -26.62
N GLY A 81 -15.12 0.02 -25.53
CA GLY A 81 -13.89 -0.56 -24.98
C GLY A 81 -12.64 -0.24 -25.81
N PHE A 82 -11.50 -0.74 -25.34
CA PHE A 82 -10.22 -0.53 -26.00
C PHE A 82 -9.21 -1.61 -25.62
N THR A 83 -8.09 -1.65 -26.34
CA THR A 83 -7.03 -2.60 -26.06
C THR A 83 -5.92 -1.97 -25.22
N ILE A 84 -5.43 -2.71 -24.22
CA ILE A 84 -4.22 -2.37 -23.46
C ILE A 84 -3.09 -3.30 -23.92
N PRO A 85 -1.94 -2.76 -24.37
CA PRO A 85 -0.76 -3.56 -24.69
C PRO A 85 -0.27 -4.34 -23.47
N THR A 86 0.37 -5.49 -23.72
CA THR A 86 0.99 -6.29 -22.67
C THR A 86 2.50 -6.33 -22.84
N SER A 87 3.21 -6.71 -21.78
CA SER A 87 4.66 -6.93 -21.76
C SER A 87 5.13 -7.98 -22.77
N ALA A 88 4.26 -8.85 -23.27
CA ALA A 88 4.56 -9.89 -24.25
C ALA A 88 4.25 -9.47 -25.71
N GLY A 89 4.02 -8.18 -25.99
CA GLY A 89 3.69 -7.69 -27.34
C GLY A 89 2.28 -8.07 -27.83
N THR A 90 1.43 -8.60 -26.94
CA THR A 90 0.02 -8.88 -27.23
C THR A 90 -0.86 -7.76 -26.65
N VAL A 91 -2.17 -7.85 -26.84
CA VAL A 91 -3.14 -6.92 -26.27
C VAL A 91 -4.18 -7.67 -25.45
N LYS A 92 -4.75 -6.97 -24.45
CA LYS A 92 -5.97 -7.39 -23.74
C LYS A 92 -7.04 -6.33 -23.89
N TYR A 93 -8.30 -6.76 -23.91
CA TYR A 93 -9.45 -5.89 -24.14
C TYR A 93 -10.09 -5.47 -22.82
N PHE A 94 -10.30 -4.17 -22.67
CA PHE A 94 -10.88 -3.58 -21.45
C PHE A 94 -11.98 -2.58 -21.78
N TYR A 95 -12.84 -2.35 -20.78
CA TYR A 95 -13.79 -1.24 -20.75
C TYR A 95 -13.40 -0.30 -19.60
N LYS A 96 -13.59 1.01 -19.81
CA LYS A 96 -13.54 1.97 -18.69
C LYS A 96 -14.78 1.76 -17.82
N TYR A 97 -14.57 1.34 -16.59
CA TYR A 97 -15.65 1.11 -15.64
C TYR A 97 -16.00 2.37 -14.84
N GLY A 98 -15.01 3.17 -14.50
CA GLY A 98 -15.19 4.39 -13.70
C GLY A 98 -13.95 5.27 -13.70
N ARG A 99 -14.11 6.45 -13.12
CA ARG A 99 -13.07 7.43 -12.84
C ARG A 99 -12.97 7.65 -11.35
N LEU A 100 -11.77 7.82 -10.85
CA LEU A 100 -11.43 8.11 -9.47
C LEU A 100 -10.74 9.47 -9.41
N ASP A 101 -11.35 10.42 -8.73
CA ASP A 101 -10.77 11.72 -8.43
C ASP A 101 -10.42 11.77 -6.94
N PHE A 102 -9.19 12.11 -6.61
CA PHE A 102 -8.70 12.11 -5.22
C PHE A 102 -7.54 13.09 -5.01
N MET A 103 -7.20 13.32 -3.75
CA MET A 103 -6.10 14.22 -3.37
C MET A 103 -5.01 13.44 -2.66
N ILE A 104 -3.74 13.72 -3.00
CA ILE A 104 -2.56 13.29 -2.23
C ILE A 104 -1.67 14.52 -2.01
N ASP A 105 -1.36 14.82 -0.76
CA ASP A 105 -0.53 15.97 -0.37
C ASP A 105 -0.98 17.29 -1.02
N GLY A 106 -2.30 17.52 -1.08
CA GLY A 106 -2.89 18.72 -1.65
C GLY A 106 -2.85 18.79 -3.19
N LYS A 107 -2.46 17.72 -3.87
CA LYS A 107 -2.45 17.63 -5.34
C LYS A 107 -3.61 16.79 -5.85
N GLU A 108 -4.30 17.31 -6.84
CA GLU A 108 -5.36 16.58 -7.55
C GLU A 108 -4.78 15.42 -8.34
N CYS A 109 -5.41 14.27 -8.23
CA CYS A 109 -5.05 13.02 -8.88
C CYS A 109 -6.27 12.40 -9.53
N LEU A 110 -6.05 11.74 -10.66
CA LEU A 110 -7.07 11.02 -11.39
C LEU A 110 -6.54 9.64 -11.80
N LEU A 111 -7.37 8.61 -11.66
CA LEU A 111 -7.15 7.28 -12.22
C LEU A 111 -8.45 6.74 -12.82
N TYR A 112 -8.33 6.00 -13.90
CA TYR A 112 -9.45 5.21 -14.43
C TYR A 112 -9.42 3.80 -13.90
N VAL A 113 -10.62 3.29 -13.65
CA VAL A 113 -10.89 1.90 -13.27
C VAL A 113 -11.30 1.14 -14.51
N TYR A 114 -10.70 -0.01 -14.74
CA TYR A 114 -10.98 -0.84 -15.91
C TYR A 114 -11.63 -2.17 -15.53
N GLN A 115 -12.38 -2.73 -16.47
CA GLN A 115 -12.91 -4.08 -16.37
C GLN A 115 -12.47 -4.88 -17.60
N GLY A 116 -11.81 -6.01 -17.40
CA GLY A 116 -11.31 -6.87 -18.48
C GLY A 116 -12.45 -7.65 -19.15
N LYS A 117 -12.54 -7.59 -20.49
CA LYS A 117 -13.62 -8.25 -21.25
C LYS A 117 -13.72 -9.75 -20.96
N GLU A 118 -12.59 -10.45 -20.94
CA GLU A 118 -12.55 -11.89 -20.67
C GLU A 118 -12.94 -12.22 -19.23
N LEU A 119 -12.49 -11.40 -18.27
CA LEU A 119 -12.78 -11.59 -16.84
C LEU A 119 -14.27 -11.39 -16.51
N MET A 120 -14.92 -10.44 -17.18
CA MET A 120 -16.37 -10.20 -17.00
C MET A 120 -17.23 -11.44 -17.32
N GLN A 121 -16.73 -12.34 -18.14
CA GLN A 121 -17.46 -13.55 -18.58
C GLN A 121 -17.34 -14.70 -17.58
N THR A 122 -16.54 -14.55 -16.51
CA THR A 122 -16.33 -15.59 -15.51
C THR A 122 -17.05 -15.25 -14.21
N GLU A 123 -17.70 -16.22 -13.57
CA GLU A 123 -18.38 -16.01 -12.28
C GLU A 123 -17.45 -15.47 -11.19
N THR A 124 -16.20 -15.93 -11.19
CA THR A 124 -15.21 -15.54 -10.17
C THR A 124 -14.75 -14.07 -10.31
N TYR A 125 -14.64 -13.56 -11.56
CA TYR A 125 -14.04 -12.24 -11.82
C TYR A 125 -15.00 -11.24 -12.48
N LYS A 126 -16.32 -11.54 -12.61
CA LYS A 126 -17.29 -10.62 -13.21
C LYS A 126 -17.39 -9.26 -12.53
N ASP A 127 -17.04 -9.20 -11.26
CA ASP A 127 -17.06 -7.99 -10.44
C ASP A 127 -15.67 -7.42 -10.14
N TYR A 128 -14.62 -8.02 -10.73
CA TYR A 128 -13.24 -7.59 -10.59
C TYR A 128 -13.00 -6.28 -11.34
N LEU A 129 -12.32 -5.35 -10.67
CA LEU A 129 -11.96 -4.03 -11.17
C LEU A 129 -10.45 -3.85 -11.07
N PHE A 130 -9.87 -3.31 -12.12
CA PHE A 130 -8.43 -3.21 -12.31
C PHE A 130 -7.99 -1.76 -12.46
N VAL A 131 -7.00 -1.35 -11.67
CA VAL A 131 -6.43 0.00 -11.69
C VAL A 131 -4.92 -0.09 -11.85
N PRO A 132 -4.42 -0.29 -13.09
CA PRO A 132 -2.99 -0.21 -13.37
C PRO A 132 -2.56 1.25 -13.42
N PHE A 133 -1.38 1.58 -12.86
CA PHE A 133 -0.90 2.95 -12.85
C PHE A 133 0.63 3.03 -12.93
N THR A 134 1.11 4.17 -13.39
CA THR A 134 2.49 4.60 -13.26
C THR A 134 2.56 5.88 -12.44
N ASP A 135 3.69 6.14 -11.80
CA ASP A 135 3.94 7.32 -10.99
C ASP A 135 5.42 7.76 -11.12
N ALA A 136 5.83 8.79 -10.39
CA ALA A 136 7.19 9.29 -10.46
C ALA A 136 8.25 8.32 -9.85
N THR A 137 7.84 7.24 -9.17
CA THR A 137 8.77 6.17 -8.71
C THR A 137 8.99 5.10 -9.77
N THR A 138 8.14 5.03 -10.81
CA THR A 138 8.17 3.98 -11.84
C THR A 138 9.47 3.99 -12.63
N GLY A 139 10.13 2.85 -12.69
CA GLY A 139 11.43 2.68 -13.37
C GLY A 139 12.63 3.12 -12.53
N ASN A 140 12.40 3.56 -11.29
CA ASN A 140 13.42 4.01 -10.35
C ASN A 140 13.35 3.20 -9.05
N GLU A 141 12.42 3.58 -8.15
CA GLU A 141 12.20 2.91 -6.87
C GLU A 141 11.17 1.77 -6.97
N SER A 142 10.26 1.82 -7.95
CA SER A 142 9.27 0.79 -8.26
C SER A 142 9.41 0.24 -9.68
N TYR A 143 8.71 -0.86 -9.97
CA TYR A 143 8.84 -1.60 -11.23
C TYR A 143 8.61 -0.73 -12.47
N GLY A 144 9.47 -0.90 -13.48
CA GLY A 144 9.54 -0.04 -14.67
C GLY A 144 8.29 -0.03 -15.57
N SER A 145 7.44 -1.04 -15.47
CA SER A 145 6.18 -1.09 -16.22
C SER A 145 4.96 -0.72 -15.36
N GLY A 146 5.15 -0.09 -14.21
CA GLY A 146 4.08 0.33 -13.32
C GLY A 146 3.61 -0.75 -12.35
N ARG A 147 2.61 -0.39 -11.57
CA ARG A 147 2.02 -1.21 -10.49
C ARG A 147 0.51 -1.29 -10.65
N TYR A 148 -0.11 -2.18 -9.89
CA TYR A 148 -1.54 -2.47 -9.95
C TYR A 148 -2.21 -2.30 -8.59
N LEU A 149 -3.47 -1.91 -8.65
CA LEU A 149 -4.45 -2.02 -7.57
C LEU A 149 -5.64 -2.80 -8.08
N GLU A 150 -6.26 -3.55 -7.19
CA GLU A 150 -7.42 -4.38 -7.47
C GLU A 150 -8.56 -4.03 -6.54
N PHE A 151 -9.76 -4.03 -7.10
CA PHE A 151 -11.01 -3.81 -6.38
C PHE A 151 -12.08 -4.75 -6.90
N TYR A 152 -13.18 -4.79 -6.19
CA TYR A 152 -14.42 -5.41 -6.64
C TYR A 152 -15.53 -4.36 -6.64
N LYS A 153 -16.57 -4.58 -7.44
CA LYS A 153 -17.71 -3.64 -7.49
C LYS A 153 -18.30 -3.35 -6.11
N LYS A 154 -18.29 -4.33 -5.20
CA LYS A 154 -18.76 -4.20 -3.81
C LYS A 154 -17.93 -3.23 -2.95
N ASP A 155 -16.70 -2.92 -3.37
CA ASP A 155 -15.82 -2.00 -2.63
C ASP A 155 -16.20 -0.53 -2.89
N ILE A 156 -17.02 -0.27 -3.92
CA ILE A 156 -17.56 1.04 -4.22
C ILE A 156 -18.77 1.28 -3.30
N GLN A 157 -18.70 2.33 -2.50
CA GLN A 157 -19.73 2.72 -1.54
C GLN A 157 -20.39 4.03 -1.99
N GLY A 158 -21.53 3.92 -2.70
CA GLY A 158 -22.16 5.08 -3.35
C GLY A 158 -21.25 5.66 -4.44
N ASP A 159 -20.78 6.88 -4.23
CA ASP A 159 -19.84 7.60 -5.09
C ASP A 159 -18.41 7.65 -4.51
N SER A 160 -18.04 6.71 -3.66
CA SER A 160 -16.74 6.67 -3.00
C SER A 160 -16.06 5.32 -3.15
N LEU A 161 -14.73 5.33 -3.35
CA LEU A 161 -13.86 4.17 -3.30
C LEU A 161 -12.63 4.48 -2.44
N GLN A 162 -12.34 3.63 -1.47
CA GLN A 162 -11.13 3.76 -0.65
C GLN A 162 -9.93 3.18 -1.39
N ILE A 163 -8.98 4.03 -1.79
CA ILE A 163 -7.73 3.63 -2.44
C ILE A 163 -6.64 3.53 -1.39
N ASP A 164 -6.04 2.36 -1.24
CA ASP A 164 -4.88 2.18 -0.37
C ASP A 164 -3.65 1.75 -1.19
N PHE A 165 -2.82 2.73 -1.55
CA PHE A 165 -1.60 2.47 -2.32
C PHE A 165 -0.56 1.64 -1.55
N ASN A 166 -0.67 1.49 -0.22
CA ASN A 166 0.18 0.57 0.53
C ASN A 166 -0.06 -0.90 0.14
N LYS A 167 -1.15 -1.16 -0.60
CA LYS A 167 -1.49 -2.47 -1.19
C LYS A 167 -1.12 -2.58 -2.66
N ALA A 168 -0.55 -1.54 -3.27
CA ALA A 168 -0.13 -1.59 -4.67
C ALA A 168 0.99 -2.64 -4.85
N TYR A 169 0.89 -3.43 -5.92
CA TYR A 169 1.77 -4.56 -6.17
C TYR A 169 2.30 -4.55 -7.62
N ASN A 170 3.40 -5.28 -7.85
CA ASN A 170 3.98 -5.42 -9.16
C ASN A 170 3.29 -6.52 -9.97
N PRO A 171 3.18 -6.38 -11.31
CA PRO A 171 2.76 -7.48 -12.17
C PRO A 171 3.75 -8.64 -12.13
N TYR A 172 3.31 -9.86 -12.45
CA TYR A 172 4.16 -11.06 -12.47
C TYR A 172 5.41 -10.89 -13.34
N CYS A 173 5.35 -10.04 -14.36
CA CYS A 173 6.49 -9.71 -15.20
C CYS A 173 7.64 -8.99 -14.48
N ALA A 174 7.41 -8.53 -13.24
CA ALA A 174 8.46 -8.00 -12.38
C ALA A 174 9.34 -9.09 -11.75
N TYR A 175 8.92 -10.36 -11.80
CA TYR A 175 9.60 -11.48 -11.13
C TYR A 175 10.05 -12.58 -12.09
N THR A 176 9.42 -12.68 -13.26
CA THR A 176 9.74 -13.70 -14.26
C THR A 176 9.18 -13.32 -15.63
N THR A 177 9.67 -13.99 -16.68
CA THR A 177 9.21 -13.85 -18.07
C THR A 177 7.99 -14.74 -18.36
N GLY A 178 7.37 -14.57 -19.54
CA GLY A 178 6.31 -15.44 -20.04
C GLY A 178 4.89 -15.01 -19.69
N TYR A 179 4.71 -13.97 -18.87
CA TYR A 179 3.40 -13.41 -18.56
C TYR A 179 3.01 -12.28 -19.52
N LYS A 180 1.69 -12.12 -19.72
CA LYS A 180 1.10 -11.08 -20.56
C LYS A 180 0.50 -9.98 -19.66
N CYS A 181 1.39 -9.21 -19.00
CA CYS A 181 1.00 -8.20 -18.04
C CYS A 181 0.56 -6.92 -18.75
N PRO A 182 -0.66 -6.38 -18.51
CA PRO A 182 -1.11 -5.13 -19.10
C PRO A 182 -0.20 -3.95 -18.71
N ILE A 183 0.20 -3.15 -19.70
CA ILE A 183 0.99 -1.94 -19.46
C ILE A 183 0.01 -0.81 -19.12
N PRO A 184 0.17 -0.10 -17.98
CA PRO A 184 -0.74 0.97 -17.59
C PRO A 184 -0.92 2.00 -18.70
N PRO A 185 -2.17 2.37 -19.07
CA PRO A 185 -2.42 3.43 -20.03
C PRO A 185 -1.89 4.78 -19.56
N ARG A 186 -1.54 5.65 -20.51
CA ARG A 186 -0.97 6.98 -20.19
C ARG A 186 -1.89 7.83 -19.31
N GLU A 187 -3.20 7.66 -19.44
CA GLU A 187 -4.21 8.34 -18.63
C GLU A 187 -4.17 7.94 -17.14
N ASN A 188 -3.58 6.79 -16.81
CA ASN A 188 -3.35 6.33 -15.43
C ASN A 188 -1.92 6.64 -14.96
N ARG A 189 -1.36 7.76 -15.40
CA ARG A 189 -0.07 8.25 -14.92
C ARG A 189 -0.26 9.33 -13.88
N LEU A 190 0.21 9.08 -12.66
CA LEU A 190 0.28 10.07 -11.59
C LEU A 190 1.59 10.88 -11.70
N ALA A 191 1.50 12.20 -11.62
CA ALA A 191 2.66 13.10 -11.73
C ALA A 191 3.51 13.15 -10.44
N LEU A 192 3.02 12.58 -9.34
CA LEU A 192 3.70 12.55 -8.03
C LEU A 192 4.27 11.15 -7.73
N ALA A 193 5.22 11.09 -6.79
CA ALA A 193 5.81 9.82 -6.33
C ALA A 193 4.90 9.15 -5.30
N ILE A 194 4.40 7.96 -5.60
CA ILE A 194 3.63 7.14 -4.68
C ILE A 194 4.60 6.22 -3.91
N LYS A 195 5.17 6.72 -2.81
CA LYS A 195 6.09 5.94 -1.95
C LYS A 195 5.31 5.06 -0.97
N ALA A 196 4.49 4.17 -1.52
CA ALA A 196 3.68 3.18 -0.82
C ALA A 196 3.55 1.91 -1.67
N GLY A 197 3.26 0.76 -1.05
CA GLY A 197 3.15 -0.52 -1.72
C GLY A 197 4.49 -1.13 -2.11
N GLU A 198 4.50 -1.96 -3.14
CA GLU A 198 5.67 -2.72 -3.54
C GLU A 198 6.69 -1.87 -4.30
N MET A 199 7.96 -2.05 -3.98
CA MET A 199 9.14 -1.49 -4.65
C MET A 199 9.64 -2.44 -5.76
N ASN A 200 10.76 -2.09 -6.38
CA ASN A 200 11.48 -3.02 -7.25
C ASN A 200 11.79 -4.32 -6.51
N PHE A 201 11.55 -5.44 -7.17
CA PHE A 201 11.95 -6.75 -6.66
C PHE A 201 13.48 -6.81 -6.48
N GLY A 202 13.94 -7.39 -5.38
CA GLY A 202 15.35 -7.36 -5.00
C GLY A 202 16.27 -8.27 -5.81
N LYS A 203 15.75 -8.94 -6.84
CA LYS A 203 16.49 -9.87 -7.70
C LYS A 203 16.17 -9.56 -9.16
N SER A 204 17.20 -9.42 -9.99
CA SER A 204 17.06 -9.39 -11.45
C SER A 204 16.74 -10.79 -12.01
N HIS A 205 16.02 -10.86 -13.12
CA HIS A 205 15.68 -12.10 -13.85
C HIS A 205 15.93 -11.92 -15.34
#